data_f8c7978ae974ce3a9a8ccee9ad65f915
#
_entry.id   f8c7978ae974ce3a9a8ccee9ad65f915
#
_cell.length_a   1.000
_cell.length_b   1.000
_cell.length_c   1.000
_cell.angle_alpha   90.00
_cell.angle_beta   90.00
_cell.angle_gamma   90.00
#
_symmetry.space_group_name_H-M   'P 1'
#
loop_
_entity.id
_entity.type
_entity.pdbx_description
1 polymer ?
#
loop_
_entity_poly.entity_id
_entity_poly.type
_entity_poly.pdbx_seq_one_letter_code
_entity_poly.pdbx_strand_id
1 'polypeptide(L)'
;AKWLLFYIYRIFVASYFLNEYSCRTWEVIMESVLITGASGFIGSFIVEEALKRKFGVWAGIRPTSSKRYLKNRKIHFLELDFAHPNELRAQLSGHKGTYSKFDYIIHCAGVTKCSDKKTFDYVNYLQTKYFIDTLKELNMVPKQFIYISTLSVFGPVREKDYTPISGEDAPMPNTAYGLSKLKAELYIQSIPGFPYVIYRPTGVYGPRESDYFLMAKSIQKHVDFSVGFRRQDLTFVYVKDIVQAIFLGMEKKVVQKAYF
;
A
#
# COMPACT_ATOMS: atom_id res chain seq x y z
N ALA A 1 49.35 -21.72 44.99
CA ALA A 1 49.42 -22.08 43.55
C ALA A 1 48.08 -22.61 42.98
N LYS A 2 47.30 -23.41 43.74
CA LYS A 2 46.01 -23.97 43.25
C LYS A 2 44.89 -22.90 43.03
N TRP A 3 44.89 -21.81 43.81
CA TRP A 3 43.87 -20.76 43.68
C TRP A 3 44.10 -19.84 42.49
N LEU A 4 45.33 -19.66 42.06
CA LEU A 4 45.66 -18.81 40.87
C LEU A 4 45.23 -19.47 39.54
N LEU A 5 45.40 -20.81 39.47
CA LEU A 5 44.96 -21.60 38.31
C LEU A 5 43.42 -21.60 38.14
N PHE A 6 42.68 -21.60 39.27
CA PHE A 6 41.21 -21.55 39.24
C PHE A 6 40.67 -20.18 38.82
N TYR A 7 41.41 -19.12 39.16
CA TYR A 7 41.03 -17.74 38.75
C TYR A 7 41.33 -17.48 37.26
N ILE A 8 42.46 -18.00 36.77
CA ILE A 8 42.84 -17.92 35.34
C ILE A 8 41.86 -18.74 34.48
N TYR A 9 41.44 -19.92 34.92
CA TYR A 9 40.47 -20.75 34.21
C TYR A 9 39.09 -20.08 34.12
N ARG A 10 38.64 -19.40 35.17
CA ARG A 10 37.36 -18.61 35.15
C ARG A 10 37.43 -17.40 34.23
N ILE A 11 38.57 -16.73 34.15
CA ILE A 11 38.74 -15.61 33.23
C ILE A 11 38.77 -16.09 31.78
N PHE A 12 39.44 -17.21 31.51
CA PHE A 12 39.52 -17.79 30.16
C PHE A 12 38.16 -18.32 29.68
N VAL A 13 37.43 -19.02 30.53
CA VAL A 13 36.06 -19.48 30.21
C VAL A 13 35.10 -18.33 30.04
N ALA A 14 35.16 -17.29 30.88
CA ALA A 14 34.36 -16.10 30.73
C ALA A 14 34.69 -15.31 29.43
N SER A 15 35.96 -15.21 29.06
CA SER A 15 36.37 -14.58 27.80
C SER A 15 35.99 -15.40 26.56
N TYR A 16 36.00 -16.71 26.65
CA TYR A 16 35.55 -17.60 25.56
C TYR A 16 34.02 -17.49 25.34
N PHE A 17 33.24 -17.53 26.44
CA PHE A 17 31.80 -17.30 26.35
C PHE A 17 31.44 -15.87 25.93
N LEU A 18 32.17 -14.86 26.35
CA LEU A 18 31.95 -13.48 25.93
C LEU A 18 32.33 -13.25 24.46
N ASN A 19 33.27 -14.00 23.90
CA ASN A 19 33.68 -13.87 22.50
C ASN A 19 32.72 -14.63 21.53
N GLU A 20 32.07 -15.71 21.98
CA GLU A 20 31.01 -16.37 21.20
C GLU A 20 29.68 -15.65 21.29
N TYR A 21 29.41 -14.88 22.36
CA TYR A 21 28.20 -14.08 22.51
C TYR A 21 28.34 -12.63 22.03
N SER A 22 29.53 -12.15 21.68
CA SER A 22 29.78 -10.75 21.35
C SER A 22 29.59 -10.39 19.87
N CYS A 23 29.14 -11.30 19.01
CA CYS A 23 28.90 -10.99 17.60
C CYS A 23 27.57 -11.51 17.05
N ARG A 24 26.57 -11.70 17.90
CA ARG A 24 25.19 -11.55 17.46
C ARG A 24 24.73 -10.15 17.85
N THR A 25 25.17 -9.16 17.08
CA THR A 25 24.35 -7.96 16.93
C THR A 25 22.95 -8.50 16.59
N TRP A 26 22.00 -8.25 17.49
CA TRP A 26 20.58 -8.34 17.15
C TRP A 26 20.39 -7.31 16.04
N GLU A 27 20.67 -7.68 14.80
CA GLU A 27 20.12 -6.97 13.68
C GLU A 27 18.61 -7.04 13.91
N VAL A 28 18.05 -5.99 14.39
CA VAL A 28 16.60 -5.80 14.36
C VAL A 28 16.27 -5.91 12.89
N ILE A 29 15.83 -7.12 12.48
CA ILE A 29 15.42 -7.36 11.10
C ILE A 29 14.27 -6.41 10.87
N MET A 30 14.59 -5.31 10.22
CA MET A 30 13.64 -4.25 9.92
C MET A 30 12.70 -4.80 8.85
N GLU A 31 11.41 -4.97 9.21
CA GLU A 31 10.42 -5.46 8.25
C GLU A 31 10.38 -4.54 7.04
N SER A 32 10.35 -5.14 5.86
CA SER A 32 10.39 -4.44 4.58
C SER A 32 8.99 -4.21 4.02
N VAL A 33 8.75 -3.02 3.47
CA VAL A 33 7.48 -2.69 2.81
C VAL A 33 7.72 -2.11 1.42
N LEU A 34 7.10 -2.72 0.42
CA LEU A 34 7.00 -2.15 -0.93
C LEU A 34 5.71 -1.35 -1.04
N ILE A 35 5.82 -0.08 -1.42
CA ILE A 35 4.69 0.82 -1.66
C ILE A 35 4.68 1.16 -3.15
N THR A 36 3.73 0.60 -3.92
CA THR A 36 3.55 0.99 -5.32
C THR A 36 2.70 2.24 -5.42
N GLY A 37 2.90 3.03 -6.48
CA GLY A 37 2.26 4.35 -6.53
C GLY A 37 2.77 5.33 -5.47
N ALA A 38 3.97 5.09 -4.95
CA ALA A 38 4.60 5.84 -3.86
C ALA A 38 4.74 7.34 -4.14
N SER A 39 4.88 7.74 -5.40
CA SER A 39 4.97 9.15 -5.82
C SER A 39 3.62 9.88 -5.85
N GLY A 40 2.52 9.15 -5.72
CA GLY A 40 1.17 9.70 -5.71
C GLY A 40 0.77 10.32 -4.37
N PHE A 41 -0.45 10.84 -4.31
CA PHE A 41 -1.00 11.51 -3.12
C PHE A 41 -0.97 10.58 -1.90
N ILE A 42 -1.80 9.53 -1.87
CA ILE A 42 -1.89 8.60 -0.73
C ILE A 42 -0.56 7.87 -0.52
N GLY A 43 0.06 7.35 -1.59
CA GLY A 43 1.31 6.59 -1.50
C GLY A 43 2.44 7.36 -0.83
N SER A 44 2.57 8.67 -1.08
CA SER A 44 3.61 9.49 -0.44
C SER A 44 3.43 9.66 1.07
N PHE A 45 2.19 9.70 1.57
CA PHE A 45 1.91 9.70 3.02
C PHE A 45 2.17 8.34 3.66
N ILE A 46 1.88 7.24 2.94
CA ILE A 46 2.21 5.89 3.42
C ILE A 46 3.73 5.72 3.55
N VAL A 47 4.52 6.22 2.57
CA VAL A 47 5.99 6.22 2.66
C VAL A 47 6.48 6.98 3.89
N GLU A 48 5.95 8.17 4.15
CA GLU A 48 6.33 8.96 5.33
C GLU A 48 6.02 8.22 6.64
N GLU A 49 4.85 7.62 6.75
CA GLU A 49 4.46 6.88 7.95
C GLU A 49 5.26 5.59 8.13
N ALA A 50 5.55 4.85 7.05
CA ALA A 50 6.40 3.67 7.08
C ALA A 50 7.81 3.99 7.61
N LEU A 51 8.39 5.11 7.17
CA LEU A 51 9.69 5.58 7.66
C LEU A 51 9.66 5.93 9.16
N LYS A 52 8.59 6.59 9.64
CA LYS A 52 8.40 6.88 11.07
C LYS A 52 8.33 5.61 11.91
N ARG A 53 7.66 4.57 11.39
CA ARG A 53 7.52 3.27 12.04
C ARG A 53 8.74 2.37 11.85
N LYS A 54 9.82 2.92 11.25
CA LYS A 54 11.10 2.24 11.07
C LYS A 54 11.04 0.98 10.20
N PHE A 55 10.15 0.95 9.19
CA PHE A 55 10.20 -0.05 8.14
C PHE A 55 11.37 0.19 7.18
N GLY A 56 11.89 -0.86 6.57
CA GLY A 56 12.70 -0.79 5.34
C GLY A 56 11.80 -0.44 4.16
N VAL A 57 11.85 0.83 3.70
CA VAL A 57 10.87 1.36 2.74
C VAL A 57 11.37 1.28 1.31
N TRP A 58 10.60 0.58 0.48
CA TRP A 58 10.80 0.51 -0.97
C TRP A 58 9.67 1.26 -1.68
N ALA A 59 10.04 2.31 -2.39
CA ALA A 59 9.11 3.08 -3.20
C ALA A 59 9.07 2.52 -4.62
N GLY A 60 7.99 1.82 -4.96
CA GLY A 60 7.71 1.34 -6.31
C GLY A 60 7.25 2.49 -7.20
N ILE A 61 8.06 2.86 -8.18
CA ILE A 61 7.85 4.01 -9.07
C ILE A 61 8.11 3.63 -10.53
N ARG A 62 7.57 4.44 -11.46
CA ARG A 62 7.95 4.41 -12.87
C ARG A 62 9.17 5.31 -13.09
N PRO A 63 10.00 5.11 -14.12
CA PRO A 63 11.13 5.99 -14.43
C PRO A 63 10.76 7.47 -14.51
N THR A 64 9.56 7.77 -15.03
CA THR A 64 9.03 9.14 -15.19
C THR A 64 8.36 9.71 -13.95
N SER A 65 8.30 8.97 -12.83
CA SER A 65 7.61 9.42 -11.62
C SER A 65 8.31 10.59 -10.94
N SER A 66 7.54 11.60 -10.52
CA SER A 66 8.08 12.70 -9.73
C SER A 66 8.45 12.22 -8.33
N LYS A 67 9.67 12.51 -7.89
CA LYS A 67 10.18 12.20 -6.54
C LYS A 67 10.00 13.35 -5.55
N ARG A 68 9.19 14.37 -5.88
CA ARG A 68 9.13 15.63 -5.09
C ARG A 68 8.74 15.42 -3.62
N TYR A 69 7.97 14.38 -3.30
CA TYR A 69 7.58 14.01 -1.93
C TYR A 69 8.41 12.85 -1.34
N LEU A 70 9.34 12.29 -2.10
CA LEU A 70 10.15 11.13 -1.73
C LEU A 70 11.61 11.53 -1.52
N LYS A 71 11.85 12.54 -0.65
CA LYS A 71 13.18 13.15 -0.47
C LYS A 71 14.04 12.50 0.61
N ASN A 72 13.46 11.62 1.44
CA ASN A 72 14.20 10.99 2.53
C ASN A 72 15.22 9.99 1.97
N ARG A 73 16.47 10.09 2.42
CA ARG A 73 17.59 9.24 1.95
C ARG A 73 17.46 7.76 2.34
N LYS A 74 16.56 7.42 3.27
CA LYS A 74 16.26 6.04 3.69
C LYS A 74 15.27 5.32 2.76
N ILE A 75 14.76 6.00 1.74
CA ILE A 75 13.87 5.40 0.76
C ILE A 75 14.70 4.68 -0.30
N HIS A 76 14.47 3.38 -0.44
CA HIS A 76 14.96 2.61 -1.58
C HIS A 76 13.97 2.76 -2.74
N PHE A 77 14.48 3.03 -3.93
CA PHE A 77 13.63 3.12 -5.13
C PHE A 77 13.69 1.81 -5.90
N LEU A 78 12.52 1.31 -6.29
CA LEU A 78 12.38 0.17 -7.18
C LEU A 78 11.55 0.60 -8.39
N GLU A 79 12.15 0.55 -9.55
CA GLU A 79 11.43 0.80 -10.79
C GLU A 79 10.58 -0.42 -11.14
N LEU A 80 9.29 -0.18 -11.39
CA LEU A 80 8.33 -1.23 -11.71
C LEU A 80 7.52 -0.82 -12.94
N ASP A 81 7.64 -1.62 -13.99
CA ASP A 81 6.88 -1.46 -15.22
C ASP A 81 5.70 -2.44 -15.26
N PHE A 82 4.58 -2.01 -14.76
CA PHE A 82 3.36 -2.82 -14.75
C PHE A 82 2.72 -3.01 -16.14
N ALA A 83 3.14 -2.21 -17.13
CA ALA A 83 2.60 -2.32 -18.50
C ALA A 83 3.23 -3.47 -19.28
N HIS A 84 4.45 -3.86 -18.91
CA HIS A 84 5.21 -4.89 -19.59
C HIS A 84 5.55 -6.05 -18.63
N PRO A 85 4.76 -7.14 -18.63
CA PRO A 85 4.90 -8.23 -17.65
C PRO A 85 6.31 -8.85 -17.58
N ASN A 86 7.01 -8.95 -18.70
CA ASN A 86 8.38 -9.48 -18.73
C ASN A 86 9.37 -8.56 -18.02
N GLU A 87 9.24 -7.25 -18.20
CA GLU A 87 10.06 -6.24 -17.51
C GLU A 87 9.77 -6.25 -16.02
N LEU A 88 8.50 -6.26 -15.65
CA LEU A 88 8.07 -6.36 -14.25
C LEU A 88 8.65 -7.61 -13.58
N ARG A 89 8.62 -8.75 -14.28
CA ARG A 89 9.21 -10.00 -13.79
C ARG A 89 10.72 -9.89 -13.59
N ALA A 90 11.43 -9.31 -14.56
CA ALA A 90 12.88 -9.11 -14.46
C ALA A 90 13.25 -8.20 -13.29
N GLN A 91 12.52 -7.08 -13.12
CA GLN A 91 12.72 -6.12 -12.03
C GLN A 91 12.49 -6.76 -10.64
N LEU A 92 11.42 -7.51 -10.47
CA LEU A 92 11.12 -8.21 -9.21
C LEU A 92 12.10 -9.36 -8.95
N SER A 93 12.49 -10.11 -9.98
CA SER A 93 13.48 -11.18 -9.86
C SER A 93 14.86 -10.63 -9.45
N GLY A 94 15.29 -9.51 -10.06
CA GLY A 94 16.51 -8.82 -9.68
C GLY A 94 16.50 -8.34 -8.22
N HIS A 95 15.38 -7.79 -7.76
CA HIS A 95 15.21 -7.42 -6.35
C HIS A 95 15.31 -8.65 -5.44
N LYS A 96 14.60 -9.74 -5.76
CA LYS A 96 14.63 -10.98 -4.97
C LYS A 96 16.03 -11.56 -4.84
N GLY A 97 16.81 -11.52 -5.90
CA GLY A 97 18.19 -12.02 -5.90
C GLY A 97 19.12 -11.25 -4.96
N THR A 98 18.82 -9.97 -4.69
CA THR A 98 19.65 -9.10 -3.85
C THR A 98 19.14 -8.95 -2.41
N TYR A 99 17.81 -8.83 -2.22
CA TYR A 99 17.19 -8.40 -0.95
C TYR A 99 16.15 -9.37 -0.39
N SER A 100 15.85 -10.48 -1.07
CA SER A 100 14.74 -11.38 -0.69
C SER A 100 13.34 -10.80 -1.03
N LYS A 101 12.27 -11.34 -0.42
CA LYS A 101 10.90 -10.86 -0.62
C LYS A 101 10.55 -9.76 0.37
N PHE A 102 9.55 -8.95 0.04
CA PHE A 102 8.98 -7.95 0.96
C PHE A 102 8.11 -8.63 2.02
N ASP A 103 8.16 -8.11 3.26
CA ASP A 103 7.25 -8.54 4.32
C ASP A 103 5.82 -8.03 4.04
N TYR A 104 5.69 -6.79 3.57
CA TYR A 104 4.43 -6.15 3.24
C TYR A 104 4.48 -5.52 1.85
N ILE A 105 3.35 -5.53 1.16
CA ILE A 105 3.17 -4.79 -0.09
C ILE A 105 1.91 -3.94 0.04
N ILE A 106 2.02 -2.62 -0.16
CA ILE A 106 0.90 -1.69 -0.20
C ILE A 106 0.74 -1.20 -1.65
N HIS A 107 -0.30 -1.70 -2.31
CA HIS A 107 -0.54 -1.43 -3.72
C HIS A 107 -1.49 -0.25 -3.88
N CYS A 108 -0.91 0.95 -4.11
CA CYS A 108 -1.61 2.20 -4.37
C CYS A 108 -1.53 2.62 -5.84
N ALA A 109 -0.79 1.90 -6.68
CA ALA A 109 -0.68 2.21 -8.09
C ALA A 109 -2.05 2.05 -8.78
N GLY A 110 -2.40 3.03 -9.61
CA GLY A 110 -3.65 3.07 -10.34
C GLY A 110 -3.91 4.45 -10.92
N VAL A 111 -4.97 4.55 -11.71
CA VAL A 111 -5.45 5.82 -12.27
C VAL A 111 -6.87 6.09 -11.79
N THR A 112 -7.15 7.34 -11.42
CA THR A 112 -8.47 7.83 -11.01
C THR A 112 -9.14 8.66 -12.10
N LYS A 113 -8.36 9.10 -13.10
CA LYS A 113 -8.80 9.89 -14.24
C LYS A 113 -8.09 9.44 -15.50
N CYS A 114 -8.82 9.24 -16.57
CA CYS A 114 -8.30 9.02 -17.92
C CYS A 114 -9.40 9.37 -18.95
N SER A 115 -8.99 9.68 -20.16
CA SER A 115 -9.87 10.00 -21.28
C SER A 115 -10.54 8.76 -21.86
N ASP A 116 -9.87 7.62 -21.85
CA ASP A 116 -10.38 6.36 -22.37
C ASP A 116 -10.77 5.41 -21.24
N LYS A 117 -12.02 4.94 -21.28
CA LYS A 117 -12.56 3.99 -20.27
C LYS A 117 -11.78 2.66 -20.20
N LYS A 118 -11.21 2.20 -21.33
CA LYS A 118 -10.40 0.97 -21.38
C LYS A 118 -9.11 1.09 -20.58
N THR A 119 -8.56 2.30 -20.46
CA THR A 119 -7.37 2.58 -19.65
C THR A 119 -7.60 2.28 -18.17
N PHE A 120 -8.80 2.51 -17.64
CA PHE A 120 -9.11 2.11 -16.25
C PHE A 120 -8.99 0.60 -16.06
N ASP A 121 -9.57 -0.19 -16.96
CA ASP A 121 -9.54 -1.65 -16.87
C ASP A 121 -8.10 -2.17 -17.01
N TYR A 122 -7.35 -1.65 -17.95
CA TYR A 122 -5.96 -2.02 -18.17
C TYR A 122 -5.07 -1.71 -16.96
N VAL A 123 -5.11 -0.45 -16.47
CA VAL A 123 -4.20 -0.02 -15.40
C VAL A 123 -4.62 -0.53 -14.02
N ASN A 124 -5.92 -0.43 -13.67
CA ASN A 124 -6.37 -0.75 -12.32
C ASN A 124 -6.60 -2.25 -12.11
N TYR A 125 -6.97 -2.98 -13.16
CA TYR A 125 -7.24 -4.42 -13.06
C TYR A 125 -6.11 -5.27 -13.65
N LEU A 126 -5.83 -5.17 -14.97
CA LEU A 126 -4.89 -6.08 -15.60
C LEU A 126 -3.47 -5.94 -15.07
N GLN A 127 -2.98 -4.72 -14.87
CA GLN A 127 -1.65 -4.49 -14.29
C GLN A 127 -1.57 -4.98 -12.84
N THR A 128 -2.63 -4.80 -12.04
CA THR A 128 -2.70 -5.38 -10.68
C THR A 128 -2.65 -6.90 -10.73
N LYS A 129 -3.38 -7.51 -11.68
CA LYS A 129 -3.36 -8.95 -11.91
C LYS A 129 -1.95 -9.43 -12.28
N TYR A 130 -1.31 -8.80 -13.25
CA TYR A 130 0.06 -9.15 -13.66
C TYR A 130 1.05 -9.07 -12.51
N PHE A 131 0.93 -8.04 -11.68
CA PHE A 131 1.78 -7.87 -10.51
C PHE A 131 1.63 -9.04 -9.53
N ILE A 132 0.40 -9.39 -9.17
CA ILE A 132 0.12 -10.48 -8.23
C ILE A 132 0.57 -11.83 -8.82
N ASP A 133 0.29 -12.10 -10.09
CA ASP A 133 0.73 -13.32 -10.75
C ASP A 133 2.26 -13.45 -10.74
N THR A 134 2.97 -12.38 -11.04
CA THR A 134 4.44 -12.33 -10.99
C THR A 134 4.96 -12.57 -9.55
N LEU A 135 4.33 -11.98 -8.52
CA LEU A 135 4.70 -12.24 -7.13
C LEU A 135 4.52 -13.71 -6.76
N LYS A 136 3.46 -14.35 -7.22
CA LYS A 136 3.20 -15.79 -6.99
C LYS A 136 4.24 -16.65 -7.69
N GLU A 137 4.48 -16.42 -8.98
CA GLU A 137 5.46 -17.16 -9.78
C GLU A 137 6.88 -17.07 -9.19
N LEU A 138 7.27 -15.90 -8.68
CA LEU A 138 8.56 -15.68 -8.07
C LEU A 138 8.62 -16.10 -6.59
N ASN A 139 7.56 -16.66 -6.00
CA ASN A 139 7.48 -16.94 -4.57
C ASN A 139 7.79 -15.71 -3.70
N MET A 140 7.26 -14.55 -4.11
CA MET A 140 7.41 -13.25 -3.43
C MET A 140 6.11 -12.77 -2.76
N VAL A 141 5.13 -13.65 -2.55
CA VAL A 141 3.90 -13.31 -1.83
C VAL A 141 4.28 -12.81 -0.43
N PRO A 142 3.84 -11.58 -0.03
CA PRO A 142 4.19 -10.98 1.26
C PRO A 142 3.42 -11.64 2.41
N LYS A 143 3.73 -11.25 3.65
CA LYS A 143 2.89 -11.58 4.83
C LYS A 143 1.49 -10.97 4.72
N GLN A 144 1.41 -9.77 4.11
CA GLN A 144 0.16 -9.06 3.87
C GLN A 144 0.26 -8.20 2.61
N PHE A 145 -0.72 -8.34 1.73
CA PHE A 145 -0.89 -7.53 0.52
C PHE A 145 -2.05 -6.56 0.71
N ILE A 146 -1.75 -5.28 0.85
CA ILE A 146 -2.74 -4.23 1.08
C ILE A 146 -3.10 -3.58 -0.27
N TYR A 147 -4.37 -3.65 -0.65
CA TYR A 147 -4.88 -3.04 -1.87
C TYR A 147 -5.72 -1.81 -1.55
N ILE A 148 -5.34 -0.67 -2.14
CA ILE A 148 -6.13 0.55 -2.03
C ILE A 148 -7.15 0.58 -3.15
N SER A 149 -8.38 0.27 -2.80
CA SER A 149 -9.55 0.30 -3.68
C SER A 149 -10.30 1.62 -3.56
N THR A 150 -11.62 1.60 -3.60
CA THR A 150 -12.48 2.79 -3.54
C THR A 150 -13.90 2.42 -3.12
N LEU A 151 -14.59 3.33 -2.44
CA LEU A 151 -16.02 3.18 -2.16
C LEU A 151 -16.86 3.16 -3.44
N SER A 152 -16.36 3.71 -4.56
CA SER A 152 -17.02 3.68 -5.87
C SER A 152 -17.34 2.29 -6.41
N VAL A 153 -16.82 1.22 -5.81
CA VAL A 153 -17.21 -0.16 -6.15
C VAL A 153 -18.66 -0.46 -5.80
N PHE A 154 -19.25 0.24 -4.84
CA PHE A 154 -20.66 0.10 -4.49
C PHE A 154 -21.61 0.84 -5.43
N GLY A 155 -21.10 1.88 -6.14
CA GLY A 155 -21.96 2.73 -6.95
C GLY A 155 -23.08 3.41 -6.12
N PRO A 156 -24.24 3.73 -6.73
CA PRO A 156 -25.33 4.48 -6.07
C PRO A 156 -26.28 3.59 -5.28
N VAL A 157 -25.78 2.59 -4.56
CA VAL A 157 -26.61 1.56 -3.90
C VAL A 157 -27.61 2.12 -2.88
N ARG A 158 -27.31 3.28 -2.28
CA ARG A 158 -28.16 3.94 -1.25
C ARG A 158 -28.66 5.31 -1.65
N GLU A 159 -28.65 5.66 -2.95
CA GLU A 159 -29.08 6.98 -3.42
C GLU A 159 -30.55 7.35 -3.14
N LYS A 160 -31.42 6.36 -2.97
CA LYS A 160 -32.88 6.61 -2.79
C LYS A 160 -33.25 6.97 -1.37
N ASP A 161 -32.63 6.33 -0.39
CA ASP A 161 -32.98 6.46 1.03
C ASP A 161 -31.92 7.17 1.86
N TYR A 162 -30.74 7.47 1.27
CA TYR A 162 -29.61 8.12 1.92
C TYR A 162 -29.10 7.40 3.17
N THR A 163 -29.37 6.11 3.30
CA THR A 163 -28.82 5.30 4.40
C THR A 163 -27.34 5.01 4.16
N PRO A 164 -26.54 4.85 5.21
CA PRO A 164 -25.14 4.46 5.04
C PRO A 164 -24.98 3.12 4.34
N ILE A 165 -23.94 3.00 3.51
CA ILE A 165 -23.51 1.72 2.94
C ILE A 165 -23.12 0.78 4.06
N SER A 166 -23.56 -0.48 3.99
CA SER A 166 -23.25 -1.52 4.97
C SER A 166 -22.32 -2.60 4.38
N GLY A 167 -21.73 -3.42 5.25
CA GLY A 167 -20.90 -4.56 4.84
C GLY A 167 -21.66 -5.65 4.07
N GLU A 168 -22.99 -5.64 4.12
CA GLU A 168 -23.88 -6.59 3.45
C GLU A 168 -24.28 -6.13 2.04
N ASP A 169 -24.04 -4.86 1.71
CA ASP A 169 -24.38 -4.33 0.39
C ASP A 169 -23.50 -4.95 -0.70
N ALA A 170 -24.13 -5.42 -1.76
CA ALA A 170 -23.42 -5.95 -2.91
C ALA A 170 -22.78 -4.81 -3.73
N PRO A 171 -21.50 -4.92 -4.12
CA PRO A 171 -20.88 -3.96 -5.02
C PRO A 171 -21.60 -3.88 -6.38
N MET A 172 -22.02 -2.67 -6.78
CA MET A 172 -22.71 -2.39 -8.04
C MET A 172 -22.16 -1.11 -8.70
N PRO A 173 -20.90 -1.09 -9.17
CA PRO A 173 -20.28 0.12 -9.70
C PRO A 173 -20.98 0.60 -10.97
N ASN A 174 -21.23 1.91 -11.06
CA ASN A 174 -21.81 2.56 -12.23
C ASN A 174 -20.79 3.37 -13.05
N THR A 175 -19.50 3.34 -12.67
CA THR A 175 -18.41 4.01 -13.36
C THR A 175 -17.37 3.02 -13.86
N ALA A 176 -16.68 3.34 -14.96
CA ALA A 176 -15.57 2.53 -15.46
C ALA A 176 -14.43 2.40 -14.42
N TYR A 177 -14.18 3.46 -13.66
CA TYR A 177 -13.23 3.44 -12.53
C TYR A 177 -13.66 2.44 -11.45
N GLY A 178 -14.88 2.58 -10.92
CA GLY A 178 -15.40 1.67 -9.89
C GLY A 178 -15.41 0.22 -10.36
N LEU A 179 -15.83 -0.03 -11.61
CA LEU A 179 -15.83 -1.37 -12.20
C LEU A 179 -14.41 -1.95 -12.30
N SER A 180 -13.42 -1.16 -12.74
CA SER A 180 -12.02 -1.63 -12.84
C SER A 180 -11.43 -1.99 -11.47
N LYS A 181 -11.75 -1.21 -10.44
CA LYS A 181 -11.31 -1.49 -9.06
C LYS A 181 -11.99 -2.73 -8.51
N LEU A 182 -13.31 -2.91 -8.77
CA LEU A 182 -14.04 -4.12 -8.36
C LEU A 182 -13.48 -5.38 -9.04
N LYS A 183 -13.17 -5.35 -10.34
CA LYS A 183 -12.53 -6.47 -11.02
C LYS A 183 -11.21 -6.89 -10.35
N ALA A 184 -10.38 -5.92 -9.96
CA ALA A 184 -9.14 -6.19 -9.24
C ALA A 184 -9.41 -6.82 -7.85
N GLU A 185 -10.39 -6.31 -7.10
CA GLU A 185 -10.79 -6.89 -5.81
C GLU A 185 -11.24 -8.34 -5.96
N LEU A 186 -12.14 -8.61 -6.89
CA LEU A 186 -12.65 -9.96 -7.16
C LEU A 186 -11.52 -10.91 -7.56
N TYR A 187 -10.57 -10.45 -8.38
CA TYR A 187 -9.39 -11.24 -8.71
C TYR A 187 -8.55 -11.56 -7.47
N ILE A 188 -8.25 -10.56 -6.64
CA ILE A 188 -7.49 -10.73 -5.39
C ILE A 188 -8.18 -11.74 -4.48
N GLN A 189 -9.49 -11.61 -4.30
CA GLN A 189 -10.30 -12.47 -3.45
C GLN A 189 -10.44 -13.91 -3.99
N SER A 190 -10.34 -14.10 -5.31
CA SER A 190 -10.42 -15.42 -5.94
C SER A 190 -9.19 -16.29 -5.73
N ILE A 191 -8.08 -15.74 -5.24
CA ILE A 191 -6.82 -16.47 -5.05
C ILE A 191 -6.84 -17.20 -3.69
N PRO A 192 -6.86 -18.54 -3.65
CA PRO A 192 -6.89 -19.27 -2.39
C PRO A 192 -5.69 -18.94 -1.50
N GLY A 193 -5.95 -18.63 -0.23
CA GLY A 193 -4.91 -18.37 0.77
C GLY A 193 -4.10 -17.09 0.57
N PHE A 194 -4.43 -16.25 -0.40
CA PHE A 194 -3.72 -15.00 -0.61
C PHE A 194 -3.97 -14.02 0.56
N PRO A 195 -2.91 -13.45 1.18
CA PRO A 195 -3.03 -12.68 2.42
C PRO A 195 -3.40 -11.21 2.14
N TYR A 196 -4.56 -10.96 1.56
CA TYR A 196 -4.98 -9.61 1.19
C TYR A 196 -5.68 -8.85 2.31
N VAL A 197 -5.58 -7.51 2.25
CA VAL A 197 -6.49 -6.56 2.90
C VAL A 197 -6.88 -5.51 1.87
N ILE A 198 -8.16 -5.22 1.76
CA ILE A 198 -8.69 -4.23 0.82
C ILE A 198 -9.25 -3.05 1.62
N TYR A 199 -8.78 -1.84 1.32
CA TYR A 199 -9.36 -0.60 1.83
C TYR A 199 -10.12 0.10 0.70
N ARG A 200 -11.37 0.47 0.96
CA ARG A 200 -12.30 1.13 0.03
C ARG A 200 -12.58 2.57 0.49
N PRO A 201 -11.60 3.47 0.45
CA PRO A 201 -11.82 4.84 0.91
C PRO A 201 -12.88 5.53 0.04
N THR A 202 -13.58 6.46 0.67
CA THR A 202 -14.40 7.48 0.03
C THR A 202 -13.52 8.58 -0.57
N GLY A 203 -14.01 9.78 -0.78
CA GLY A 203 -13.22 10.93 -1.21
C GLY A 203 -12.09 11.24 -0.21
N VAL A 204 -10.85 10.93 -0.57
CA VAL A 204 -9.69 11.19 0.29
C VAL A 204 -9.23 12.63 0.08
N TYR A 205 -9.17 13.42 1.15
CA TYR A 205 -8.69 14.80 1.11
C TYR A 205 -7.45 15.02 1.98
N GLY A 206 -6.74 16.09 1.72
CA GLY A 206 -5.59 16.50 2.52
C GLY A 206 -4.50 17.22 1.71
N PRO A 207 -3.36 17.56 2.33
CA PRO A 207 -2.24 18.17 1.63
C PRO A 207 -1.78 17.28 0.45
N ARG A 208 -1.41 17.89 -0.69
CA ARG A 208 -1.00 17.24 -1.95
C ARG A 208 -2.15 16.74 -2.83
N GLU A 209 -3.39 16.82 -2.34
CA GLU A 209 -4.59 16.55 -3.12
C GLU A 209 -4.96 17.83 -3.91
N SER A 210 -5.41 17.69 -5.15
CA SER A 210 -5.67 18.85 -6.02
C SER A 210 -7.16 19.10 -6.30
N ASP A 211 -7.97 18.05 -6.34
CA ASP A 211 -9.35 18.16 -6.85
C ASP A 211 -10.27 18.76 -5.79
N TYR A 212 -10.28 18.20 -4.59
CA TYR A 212 -11.05 18.74 -3.47
C TYR A 212 -10.49 20.07 -2.97
N PHE A 213 -9.17 20.31 -3.15
CA PHE A 213 -8.58 21.62 -2.89
C PHE A 213 -9.18 22.70 -3.79
N LEU A 214 -9.36 22.43 -5.09
CA LEU A 214 -10.00 23.36 -6.03
C LEU A 214 -11.47 23.62 -5.66
N MET A 215 -12.20 22.59 -5.26
CA MET A 215 -13.58 22.73 -4.76
C MET A 215 -13.61 23.62 -3.50
N ALA A 216 -12.78 23.35 -2.51
CA ALA A 216 -12.70 24.15 -1.29
C ALA A 216 -12.33 25.62 -1.58
N LYS A 217 -11.44 25.86 -2.54
CA LYS A 217 -11.08 27.21 -2.99
C LYS A 217 -12.23 27.94 -3.68
N SER A 218 -13.08 27.22 -4.41
CA SER A 218 -14.29 27.80 -5.01
C SER A 218 -15.29 28.21 -3.94
N ILE A 219 -15.55 27.33 -2.96
CA ILE A 219 -16.44 27.62 -1.83
C ILE A 219 -15.94 28.84 -1.03
N GLN A 220 -14.64 28.94 -0.79
CA GLN A 220 -14.03 30.10 -0.14
C GLN A 220 -14.29 31.41 -0.90
N LYS A 221 -14.46 31.34 -2.23
CA LYS A 221 -14.81 32.48 -3.08
C LYS A 221 -16.33 32.67 -3.22
N HIS A 222 -17.12 32.02 -2.38
CA HIS A 222 -18.59 32.02 -2.42
C HIS A 222 -19.17 31.48 -3.74
N VAL A 223 -18.45 30.60 -4.43
CA VAL A 223 -18.91 29.91 -5.64
C VAL A 223 -19.09 28.45 -5.29
N ASP A 224 -20.33 27.98 -5.26
CA ASP A 224 -20.69 26.58 -5.05
C ASP A 224 -21.17 25.97 -6.37
N PHE A 225 -20.59 24.84 -6.74
CA PHE A 225 -20.99 24.09 -7.91
C PHE A 225 -21.64 22.78 -7.46
N SER A 226 -22.94 22.69 -7.57
CA SER A 226 -23.67 21.44 -7.42
C SER A 226 -23.83 20.73 -8.77
N VAL A 227 -23.77 19.40 -8.77
CA VAL A 227 -24.05 18.59 -9.95
C VAL A 227 -25.46 18.04 -9.87
N GLY A 228 -26.38 18.60 -10.71
CA GLY A 228 -27.78 18.21 -10.72
C GLY A 228 -28.62 18.94 -9.67
N PHE A 229 -29.91 18.56 -9.57
CA PHE A 229 -30.92 19.22 -8.72
C PHE A 229 -31.33 18.38 -7.50
N ARG A 230 -30.72 17.20 -7.30
CA ARG A 230 -31.04 16.33 -6.17
C ARG A 230 -30.00 16.52 -5.06
N ARG A 231 -30.44 16.31 -3.83
CA ARG A 231 -29.52 16.21 -2.68
C ARG A 231 -28.42 15.18 -2.96
N GLN A 232 -27.19 15.51 -2.61
CA GLN A 232 -26.04 14.61 -2.69
C GLN A 232 -25.34 14.62 -1.35
N ASP A 233 -25.26 13.48 -0.70
CA ASP A 233 -24.52 13.32 0.54
C ASP A 233 -23.12 12.79 0.19
N LEU A 234 -22.10 13.60 0.42
CA LEU A 234 -20.70 13.28 0.14
C LEU A 234 -19.97 12.98 1.45
N THR A 235 -19.26 11.89 1.48
CA THR A 235 -18.39 11.53 2.61
C THR A 235 -16.95 11.71 2.22
N PHE A 236 -16.15 12.24 3.13
CA PHE A 236 -14.72 12.45 2.95
C PHE A 236 -13.93 11.83 4.10
N VAL A 237 -12.71 11.41 3.81
CA VAL A 237 -11.78 10.90 4.80
C VAL A 237 -10.42 11.60 4.67
N TYR A 238 -9.83 11.97 5.78
CA TYR A 238 -8.52 12.60 5.78
C TYR A 238 -7.42 11.59 5.46
N VAL A 239 -6.47 11.98 4.61
CA VAL A 239 -5.43 11.07 4.12
C VAL A 239 -4.63 10.39 5.23
N LYS A 240 -4.34 11.08 6.32
CA LYS A 240 -3.60 10.46 7.43
C LYS A 240 -4.42 9.43 8.19
N ASP A 241 -5.75 9.53 8.21
CA ASP A 241 -6.62 8.54 8.88
C ASP A 241 -6.62 7.23 8.09
N ILE A 242 -6.68 7.30 6.75
CA ILE A 242 -6.49 6.11 5.89
C ILE A 242 -5.12 5.47 6.12
N VAL A 243 -4.08 6.29 6.20
CA VAL A 243 -2.72 5.79 6.46
C VAL A 243 -2.65 5.10 7.83
N GLN A 244 -3.23 5.69 8.88
CA GLN A 244 -3.27 5.05 10.20
C GLN A 244 -4.07 3.74 10.18
N ALA A 245 -5.21 3.69 9.47
CA ALA A 245 -6.01 2.47 9.33
C ALA A 245 -5.22 1.34 8.65
N ILE A 246 -4.43 1.65 7.60
CA ILE A 246 -3.57 0.69 6.92
C ILE A 246 -2.55 0.08 7.91
N PHE A 247 -1.81 0.92 8.63
CA PHE A 247 -0.79 0.43 9.56
C PHE A 247 -1.39 -0.28 10.78
N LEU A 248 -2.57 0.13 11.26
CA LEU A 248 -3.30 -0.60 12.28
C LEU A 248 -3.67 -2.01 11.81
N GLY A 249 -4.12 -2.16 10.56
CA GLY A 249 -4.38 -3.47 9.95
C GLY A 249 -3.13 -4.34 9.84
N MET A 250 -1.97 -3.73 9.57
CA MET A 250 -0.68 -4.43 9.58
C MET A 250 -0.30 -4.91 10.99
N GLU A 251 -0.39 -4.06 12.00
CA GLU A 251 -0.11 -4.40 13.40
C GLU A 251 -1.04 -5.51 13.92
N LYS A 252 -2.31 -5.46 13.55
CA LYS A 252 -3.31 -6.48 13.92
C LYS A 252 -3.21 -7.75 13.07
N LYS A 253 -2.28 -7.80 12.09
CA LYS A 253 -2.07 -8.93 11.18
C LYS A 253 -3.37 -9.39 10.48
N VAL A 254 -4.22 -8.44 10.14
CA VAL A 254 -5.50 -8.73 9.47
C VAL A 254 -5.24 -9.27 8.06
N VAL A 255 -5.95 -10.33 7.69
CA VAL A 255 -5.92 -10.87 6.32
C VAL A 255 -7.33 -11.26 5.86
N GLN A 256 -7.52 -11.31 4.53
CA GLN A 256 -8.78 -11.70 3.88
C GLN A 256 -9.98 -10.87 4.34
N LYS A 257 -9.77 -9.56 4.50
CA LYS A 257 -10.80 -8.59 4.89
C LYS A 257 -10.84 -7.41 3.91
N ALA A 258 -12.04 -6.83 3.77
CA ALA A 258 -12.26 -5.56 3.08
C ALA A 258 -12.94 -4.57 4.04
N TYR A 259 -12.47 -3.31 4.03
CA TYR A 259 -12.94 -2.21 4.89
C TYR A 259 -13.32 -1.00 4.03
N PHE A 260 -14.30 -0.22 4.46
CA PHE A 260 -14.71 1.06 3.87
C PHE A 260 -15.06 2.08 4.94
#